data_4d9a572f05266c165ac3928c014ed06f
#
_entry.id   4d9a572f05266c165ac3928c014ed06f
#
_cell.length_a   1.000
_cell.length_b   1.000
_cell.length_c   1.000
_cell.angle_alpha   90.00
_cell.angle_beta   90.00
_cell.angle_gamma   90.00
#
_symmetry.space_group_name_H-M   'P 1'
#
loop_
_entity.id
_entity.type
_entity.pdbx_description
1 polymer ?
#
loop_
_entity_poly.entity_id
_entity_poly.type
_entity_poly.pdbx_seq_one_letter_code
_entity_poly.pdbx_strand_id
1 'polypeptide(L)'
;MNELLRINKRILIKSYFWISGILTFGFLVYLYFFYEEVTLKWLVLILIMTIVLCPLFIIGTWIYDWNRKRRYLKSILCKNPFSELEKIGFSKKTLITNHNSLKDYVSFTEINDIQLLIDIDITKPTIAEFTIYCSTFNLTHEQFSQKFNELKYKNIELGPNYLTKKIDTRKEKISIQNLEKVLLDLTHIVKTNKFEPLLLKEWKEL
;
A
#
# COMPACT_ATOMS: atom_id res chain seq x y z
N MET A 1 4.99 -8.30 15.93
CA MET A 1 4.62 -6.98 16.51
C MET A 1 5.85 -6.12 16.79
N ASN A 2 6.88 -6.62 17.49
CA ASN A 2 8.08 -5.84 17.83
C ASN A 2 8.85 -5.27 16.64
N GLU A 3 8.88 -5.98 15.51
CA GLU A 3 9.61 -5.57 14.31
C GLU A 3 8.98 -4.36 13.62
N LEU A 4 7.65 -4.32 13.46
CA LEU A 4 6.93 -3.17 12.92
C LEU A 4 7.17 -1.92 13.77
N LEU A 5 7.05 -2.07 15.09
CA LEU A 5 7.26 -0.95 16.02
C LEU A 5 8.69 -0.42 15.91
N ARG A 6 9.69 -1.32 15.80
CA ARG A 6 11.11 -0.95 15.66
C ARG A 6 11.38 -0.18 14.37
N ILE A 7 10.90 -0.71 13.22
CA ILE A 7 11.18 -0.11 11.90
C ILE A 7 10.44 1.22 11.73
N ASN A 8 9.21 1.31 12.27
CA ASN A 8 8.32 2.46 12.06
C ASN A 8 8.26 3.42 13.25
N LYS A 9 9.09 3.24 14.28
CA LYS A 9 9.02 4.03 15.53
C LYS A 9 8.91 5.54 15.27
N ARG A 10 9.78 6.09 14.40
CA ARG A 10 9.79 7.53 14.10
C ARG A 10 8.49 7.99 13.41
N ILE A 11 7.98 7.19 12.48
CA ILE A 11 6.74 7.48 11.74
C ILE A 11 5.57 7.46 12.71
N LEU A 12 5.45 6.42 13.54
CA LEU A 12 4.37 6.28 14.51
C LEU A 12 4.36 7.42 15.53
N ILE A 13 5.53 7.81 16.07
CA ILE A 13 5.64 8.94 17.00
C ILE A 13 5.26 10.24 16.31
N LYS A 14 5.78 10.51 15.09
CA LYS A 14 5.44 11.71 14.33
C LYS A 14 3.95 11.76 14.04
N SER A 15 3.35 10.66 13.62
CA SER A 15 1.91 10.57 13.34
C SER A 15 1.08 10.80 14.59
N TYR A 16 1.50 10.27 15.74
CA TYR A 16 0.83 10.51 17.01
C TYR A 16 0.74 12.02 17.32
N PHE A 17 1.87 12.72 17.25
CA PHE A 17 1.88 14.17 17.52
C PHE A 17 1.09 14.97 16.50
N TRP A 18 1.13 14.60 15.22
CA TRP A 18 0.33 15.25 14.18
C TRP A 18 -1.17 15.06 14.41
N ILE A 19 -1.60 13.83 14.66
CA ILE A 19 -3.03 13.52 14.90
C ILE A 19 -3.51 14.24 16.18
N SER A 20 -2.75 14.12 17.26
CA SER A 20 -3.04 14.81 18.52
C SER A 20 -3.12 16.33 18.33
N GLY A 21 -2.17 16.93 17.62
CA GLY A 21 -2.15 18.37 17.35
C GLY A 21 -3.37 18.83 16.55
N ILE A 22 -3.74 18.12 15.48
CA ILE A 22 -4.92 18.45 14.66
C ILE A 22 -6.20 18.36 15.49
N LEU A 23 -6.36 17.27 16.27
CA LEU A 23 -7.56 17.08 17.10
C LEU A 23 -7.65 18.13 18.20
N THR A 24 -6.53 18.44 18.86
CA THR A 24 -6.48 19.46 19.91
C THR A 24 -6.76 20.85 19.32
N PHE A 25 -6.19 21.17 18.16
CA PHE A 25 -6.47 22.43 17.47
C PHE A 25 -7.97 22.56 17.12
N GLY A 26 -8.56 21.52 16.53
CA GLY A 26 -10.01 21.49 16.25
C GLY A 26 -10.85 21.67 17.50
N PHE A 27 -10.45 21.08 18.64
CA PHE A 27 -11.12 21.28 19.90
C PHE A 27 -10.98 22.72 20.45
N LEU A 28 -9.80 23.34 20.31
CA LEU A 28 -9.60 24.74 20.70
C LEU A 28 -10.47 25.69 19.88
N VAL A 29 -10.60 25.43 18.57
CA VAL A 29 -11.50 26.18 17.71
C VAL A 29 -12.96 26.02 18.18
N TYR A 30 -13.38 24.78 18.49
CA TYR A 30 -14.71 24.54 19.05
C TYR A 30 -14.93 25.31 20.36
N LEU A 31 -13.99 25.28 21.28
CA LEU A 31 -14.06 26.03 22.55
C LEU A 31 -14.19 27.53 22.32
N TYR A 32 -13.51 28.09 21.32
CA TYR A 32 -13.60 29.51 21.02
C TYR A 32 -15.04 29.96 20.70
N PHE A 33 -15.82 29.10 20.04
CA PHE A 33 -17.22 29.40 19.67
C PHE A 33 -18.25 29.00 20.75
N PHE A 34 -17.95 28.00 21.58
CA PHE A 34 -18.92 27.35 22.46
C PHE A 34 -18.44 27.20 23.91
N TYR A 35 -17.51 28.07 24.37
CA TYR A 35 -16.88 27.91 25.67
C TYR A 35 -17.87 27.99 26.84
N GLU A 36 -18.94 28.77 26.72
CA GLU A 36 -19.96 28.96 27.78
C GLU A 36 -20.75 27.68 28.10
N GLU A 37 -20.80 26.74 27.15
CA GLU A 37 -21.53 25.48 27.30
C GLU A 37 -20.67 24.38 27.90
N VAL A 38 -19.33 24.60 28.02
CA VAL A 38 -18.37 23.53 28.37
C VAL A 38 -18.00 23.62 29.86
N THR A 39 -18.43 22.62 30.62
CA THR A 39 -18.00 22.48 32.03
C THR A 39 -16.54 21.98 32.12
N LEU A 40 -15.86 22.28 33.21
CA LEU A 40 -14.48 21.84 33.46
C LEU A 40 -14.32 20.31 33.33
N LYS A 41 -15.30 19.52 33.74
CA LYS A 41 -15.27 18.05 33.60
C LYS A 41 -15.24 17.63 32.11
N TRP A 42 -16.06 18.23 31.27
CA TRP A 42 -16.09 17.98 29.84
C TRP A 42 -14.79 18.42 29.15
N LEU A 43 -14.23 19.55 29.55
CA LEU A 43 -12.97 20.04 29.03
C LEU A 43 -11.83 19.03 29.27
N VAL A 44 -11.68 18.53 30.51
CA VAL A 44 -10.66 17.54 30.85
C VAL A 44 -10.88 16.23 30.07
N LEU A 45 -12.14 15.76 29.99
CA LEU A 45 -12.46 14.54 29.25
C LEU A 45 -12.09 14.66 27.76
N ILE A 46 -12.46 15.76 27.11
CA ILE A 46 -12.18 15.97 25.68
C ILE A 46 -10.67 16.11 25.44
N LEU A 47 -9.93 16.77 26.34
CA LEU A 47 -8.47 16.83 26.24
C LEU A 47 -7.83 15.43 26.31
N ILE A 48 -8.28 14.58 27.22
CA ILE A 48 -7.79 13.19 27.29
C ILE A 48 -8.13 12.44 25.99
N MET A 49 -9.35 12.62 25.47
CA MET A 49 -9.77 11.98 24.23
C MET A 49 -8.93 12.44 23.03
N THR A 50 -8.73 13.75 22.87
CA THR A 50 -8.00 14.31 21.69
C THR A 50 -6.50 14.08 21.75
N ILE A 51 -5.89 14.17 22.94
CA ILE A 51 -4.44 14.05 23.10
C ILE A 51 -4.02 12.58 23.19
N VAL A 52 -4.82 11.72 23.83
CA VAL A 52 -4.38 10.35 24.17
C VAL A 52 -5.20 9.30 23.43
N LEU A 53 -6.50 9.21 23.67
CA LEU A 53 -7.29 8.06 23.24
C LEU A 53 -7.48 7.98 21.73
N CYS A 54 -7.90 9.07 21.09
CA CYS A 54 -8.13 9.07 19.63
C CYS A 54 -6.84 8.83 18.83
N PRO A 55 -5.70 9.49 19.11
CA PRO A 55 -4.45 9.21 18.39
C PRO A 55 -3.97 7.75 18.59
N LEU A 56 -4.08 7.21 19.80
CA LEU A 56 -3.71 5.81 20.07
C LEU A 56 -4.64 4.84 19.36
N PHE A 57 -5.94 5.12 19.30
CA PHE A 57 -6.91 4.30 18.58
C PHE A 57 -6.61 4.28 17.07
N ILE A 58 -6.37 5.44 16.45
CA ILE A 58 -6.05 5.56 15.02
C ILE A 58 -4.75 4.81 14.71
N ILE A 59 -3.70 4.99 15.51
CA ILE A 59 -2.44 4.26 15.32
C ILE A 59 -2.63 2.76 15.55
N GLY A 60 -3.42 2.38 16.53
CA GLY A 60 -3.77 0.99 16.82
C GLY A 60 -4.46 0.31 15.63
N THR A 61 -5.40 0.99 14.96
CA THR A 61 -6.05 0.48 13.75
C THR A 61 -5.06 0.31 12.60
N TRP A 62 -4.12 1.25 12.39
CA TRP A 62 -3.07 1.10 11.37
C TRP A 62 -2.18 -0.12 11.63
N ILE A 63 -1.74 -0.31 12.88
CA ILE A 63 -0.94 -1.47 13.26
C ILE A 63 -1.73 -2.77 13.09
N TYR A 64 -3.02 -2.77 13.44
CA TYR A 64 -3.90 -3.91 13.26
C TYR A 64 -4.05 -4.28 11.78
N ASP A 65 -4.37 -3.32 10.93
CA ASP A 65 -4.55 -3.52 9.49
C ASP A 65 -3.26 -4.01 8.82
N TRP A 66 -2.12 -3.43 9.19
CA TRP A 66 -0.83 -3.90 8.70
C TRP A 66 -0.55 -5.36 9.11
N ASN A 67 -0.78 -5.72 10.39
CA ASN A 67 -0.61 -7.10 10.85
C ASN A 67 -1.58 -8.06 10.15
N ARG A 68 -2.81 -7.62 9.86
CA ARG A 68 -3.81 -8.38 9.12
C ARG A 68 -3.34 -8.62 7.68
N LYS A 69 -2.90 -7.57 6.99
CA LYS A 69 -2.34 -7.62 5.64
C LYS A 69 -1.17 -8.60 5.57
N ARG A 70 -0.22 -8.49 6.48
CA ARG A 70 0.96 -9.36 6.54
C ARG A 70 0.60 -10.83 6.75
N ARG A 71 -0.37 -11.12 7.61
CA ARG A 71 -0.86 -12.51 7.81
C ARG A 71 -1.47 -13.09 6.53
N TYR A 72 -2.27 -12.31 5.82
CA TYR A 72 -2.86 -12.72 4.57
C TYR A 72 -1.82 -12.93 3.47
N LEU A 73 -0.89 -11.99 3.32
CA LEU A 73 0.21 -12.12 2.36
C LEU A 73 1.04 -13.39 2.64
N LYS A 74 1.41 -13.63 3.90
CA LYS A 74 2.10 -14.86 4.30
C LYS A 74 1.28 -16.10 3.94
N SER A 75 -0.03 -16.09 4.15
CA SER A 75 -0.92 -17.21 3.82
C SER A 75 -0.95 -17.50 2.30
N ILE A 76 -0.85 -16.49 1.45
CA ILE A 76 -0.75 -16.65 0.00
C ILE A 76 0.63 -17.17 -0.37
N LEU A 77 1.70 -16.56 0.13
CA LEU A 77 3.08 -16.92 -0.17
C LEU A 77 3.47 -18.35 0.29
N CYS A 78 2.70 -18.95 1.19
CA CYS A 78 2.88 -20.35 1.60
C CYS A 78 2.18 -21.35 0.67
N LYS A 79 1.42 -20.91 -0.33
CA LYS A 79 0.67 -21.79 -1.24
C LYS A 79 1.31 -21.82 -2.63
N ASN A 80 1.27 -22.99 -3.29
CA ASN A 80 1.64 -23.06 -4.70
C ASN A 80 0.71 -22.23 -5.58
N PRO A 81 1.24 -21.52 -6.61
CA PRO A 81 2.66 -21.44 -7.00
C PRO A 81 3.46 -20.36 -6.26
N PHE A 82 2.84 -19.57 -5.37
CA PHE A 82 3.47 -18.40 -4.73
C PHE A 82 4.58 -18.78 -3.74
N SER A 83 4.60 -20.03 -3.22
CA SER A 83 5.71 -20.54 -2.41
C SER A 83 7.01 -20.75 -3.20
N GLU A 84 6.91 -20.75 -4.52
CA GLU A 84 8.01 -20.96 -5.45
C GLU A 84 8.51 -19.68 -6.14
N LEU A 85 8.03 -18.51 -5.70
CA LEU A 85 8.38 -17.21 -6.29
C LEU A 85 9.90 -16.95 -6.32
N GLU A 86 10.64 -17.50 -5.37
CA GLU A 86 12.12 -17.41 -5.36
C GLU A 86 12.74 -18.03 -6.61
N LYS A 87 12.10 -19.06 -7.22
CA LYS A 87 12.57 -19.69 -8.46
C LYS A 87 12.51 -18.77 -9.68
N ILE A 88 11.62 -17.77 -9.65
CA ILE A 88 11.47 -16.73 -10.68
C ILE A 88 12.04 -15.38 -10.23
N GLY A 89 12.99 -15.41 -9.30
CA GLY A 89 13.80 -14.26 -8.93
C GLY A 89 13.21 -13.33 -7.88
N PHE A 90 12.07 -13.66 -7.26
CA PHE A 90 11.56 -12.84 -6.17
C PHE A 90 12.42 -12.92 -4.93
N SER A 91 12.75 -11.77 -4.38
CA SER A 91 13.49 -11.61 -3.13
C SER A 91 12.72 -10.72 -2.15
N LYS A 92 12.99 -10.87 -0.84
CA LYS A 92 12.39 -10.00 0.18
C LYS A 92 13.27 -8.78 0.39
N LYS A 93 12.70 -7.59 0.25
CA LYS A 93 13.37 -6.33 0.61
C LYS A 93 12.47 -5.47 1.49
N THR A 94 13.10 -4.64 2.32
CA THR A 94 12.39 -3.62 3.09
C THR A 94 12.22 -2.39 2.21
N LEU A 95 10.98 -2.03 1.91
CA LEU A 95 10.68 -0.87 1.09
C LEU A 95 9.91 0.17 1.89
N ILE A 96 10.21 1.42 1.60
CA ILE A 96 9.46 2.57 2.09
C ILE A 96 8.52 2.95 0.94
N THR A 97 7.26 2.58 1.06
CA THR A 97 6.28 2.77 -0.02
C THR A 97 5.77 4.19 -0.15
N ASN A 98 5.92 5.03 0.90
CA ASN A 98 5.53 6.46 0.88
C ASN A 98 6.16 7.19 2.07
N HIS A 99 6.33 8.51 1.98
CA HIS A 99 6.88 9.34 3.07
C HIS A 99 6.12 9.22 4.40
N ASN A 100 4.84 8.87 4.37
CA ASN A 100 3.97 8.75 5.54
C ASN A 100 3.40 7.34 5.76
N SER A 101 3.75 6.35 4.93
CA SER A 101 3.30 4.97 5.07
C SER A 101 4.21 4.17 5.98
N LEU A 102 3.63 3.21 6.71
CA LEU A 102 4.41 2.25 7.48
C LEU A 102 5.33 1.46 6.54
N LYS A 103 6.59 1.36 6.92
CA LYS A 103 7.57 0.55 6.19
C LYS A 103 7.17 -0.91 6.28
N ASP A 104 7.26 -1.62 5.17
CA ASP A 104 6.92 -3.04 5.11
C ASP A 104 7.99 -3.85 4.36
N TYR A 105 7.96 -5.16 4.56
CA TYR A 105 8.73 -6.09 3.76
C TYR A 105 7.93 -6.46 2.52
N VAL A 106 8.48 -6.18 1.36
CA VAL A 106 7.85 -6.49 0.08
C VAL A 106 8.68 -7.56 -0.62
N SER A 107 8.02 -8.55 -1.19
CA SER A 107 8.65 -9.45 -2.15
C SER A 107 8.64 -8.79 -3.51
N PHE A 108 9.82 -8.67 -4.12
CA PHE A 108 9.96 -8.06 -5.43
C PHE A 108 10.91 -8.86 -6.30
N THR A 109 10.77 -8.72 -7.60
CA THR A 109 11.70 -9.21 -8.62
C THR A 109 11.98 -8.13 -9.64
N GLU A 110 13.03 -8.33 -10.44
CA GLU A 110 13.35 -7.47 -11.56
C GLU A 110 13.36 -8.31 -12.83
N ILE A 111 12.50 -7.97 -13.77
CA ILE A 111 12.37 -8.66 -15.05
C ILE A 111 12.53 -7.59 -16.15
N ASN A 112 13.54 -7.77 -17.01
CA ASN A 112 13.83 -6.83 -18.11
C ASN A 112 14.02 -5.37 -17.64
N ASP A 113 14.73 -5.14 -16.55
CA ASP A 113 14.97 -3.84 -15.90
C ASP A 113 13.70 -3.18 -15.32
N ILE A 114 12.62 -3.95 -15.15
CA ILE A 114 11.36 -3.49 -14.57
C ILE A 114 11.13 -4.19 -13.25
N GLN A 115 10.89 -3.40 -12.20
CA GLN A 115 10.65 -3.91 -10.86
C GLN A 115 9.18 -4.29 -10.68
N LEU A 116 8.94 -5.55 -10.29
CA LEU A 116 7.62 -6.07 -9.95
C LEU A 116 7.55 -6.36 -8.45
N LEU A 117 6.42 -6.02 -7.87
CA LEU A 117 6.12 -6.32 -6.47
C LEU A 117 4.93 -7.27 -6.39
N ILE A 118 4.93 -8.11 -5.36
CA ILE A 118 3.72 -8.83 -4.97
C ILE A 118 3.15 -8.23 -3.68
N ASP A 119 1.86 -7.95 -3.72
CA ASP A 119 1.07 -7.49 -2.59
C ASP A 119 -0.28 -8.23 -2.54
N ILE A 120 -1.18 -7.83 -1.66
CA ILE A 120 -2.53 -8.35 -1.56
C ILE A 120 -3.53 -7.22 -1.40
N ASP A 121 -4.74 -7.44 -1.90
CA ASP A 121 -5.89 -6.63 -1.54
C ASP A 121 -6.34 -6.98 -0.12
N ILE A 122 -6.25 -6.02 0.82
CA ILE A 122 -6.64 -6.22 2.22
C ILE A 122 -8.14 -6.48 2.37
N THR A 123 -8.95 -5.99 1.43
CA THR A 123 -10.40 -6.20 1.40
C THR A 123 -10.76 -7.56 0.80
N LYS A 124 -9.91 -8.09 -0.05
CA LYS A 124 -10.05 -9.38 -0.73
C LYS A 124 -8.78 -10.23 -0.56
N PRO A 125 -8.58 -10.82 0.63
CA PRO A 125 -7.32 -11.47 1.01
C PRO A 125 -6.98 -12.73 0.19
N THR A 126 -7.79 -13.07 -0.80
CA THR A 126 -7.54 -14.16 -1.75
C THR A 126 -6.98 -13.67 -3.08
N ILE A 127 -6.86 -12.36 -3.26
CA ILE A 127 -6.33 -11.77 -4.47
C ILE A 127 -4.87 -11.40 -4.24
N ALA A 128 -3.99 -12.02 -5.01
CA ALA A 128 -2.60 -11.61 -5.14
C ALA A 128 -2.50 -10.49 -6.20
N GLU A 129 -1.81 -9.41 -5.87
CA GLU A 129 -1.59 -8.26 -6.73
C GLU A 129 -0.13 -8.18 -7.14
N PHE A 130 0.12 -8.26 -8.44
CA PHE A 130 1.44 -8.04 -9.02
C PHE A 130 1.49 -6.64 -9.61
N THR A 131 2.29 -5.78 -9.01
CA THR A 131 2.32 -4.35 -9.33
C THR A 131 3.67 -3.94 -9.89
N ILE A 132 3.63 -3.20 -10.98
CA ILE A 132 4.74 -2.43 -11.53
C ILE A 132 4.44 -0.96 -11.28
N TYR A 133 5.37 -0.25 -10.66
CA TYR A 133 5.28 1.20 -10.61
C TYR A 133 5.82 1.79 -11.91
N CYS A 134 4.98 2.56 -12.57
CA CYS A 134 5.33 3.22 -13.83
C CYS A 134 4.54 4.52 -13.96
N SER A 135 5.17 5.55 -14.51
CA SER A 135 4.50 6.81 -14.82
C SER A 135 3.70 6.69 -16.12
N THR A 136 2.47 7.18 -16.08
CA THR A 136 1.61 7.32 -17.25
C THR A 136 1.34 8.78 -17.62
N PHE A 137 2.11 9.72 -17.04
CA PHE A 137 1.94 11.17 -17.25
C PHE A 137 2.26 11.62 -18.68
N ASN A 138 2.93 10.78 -19.46
CA ASN A 138 3.17 11.01 -20.89
C ASN A 138 1.94 10.76 -21.77
N LEU A 139 0.85 10.20 -21.21
CA LEU A 139 -0.39 9.96 -21.92
C LEU A 139 -1.33 11.16 -21.81
N THR A 140 -2.04 11.48 -22.89
CA THR A 140 -3.18 12.37 -22.82
C THR A 140 -4.34 11.69 -22.07
N HIS A 141 -5.33 12.48 -21.60
CA HIS A 141 -6.49 11.93 -20.91
C HIS A 141 -7.26 10.90 -21.76
N GLU A 142 -7.38 11.13 -23.06
CA GLU A 142 -8.04 10.22 -23.99
C GLU A 142 -7.25 8.91 -24.15
N GLN A 143 -5.93 9.02 -24.35
CA GLN A 143 -5.04 7.86 -24.44
C GLN A 143 -5.06 7.03 -23.15
N PHE A 144 -5.03 7.69 -21.99
CA PHE A 144 -5.14 7.01 -20.71
C PHE A 144 -6.47 6.26 -20.59
N SER A 145 -7.61 6.90 -20.91
CA SER A 145 -8.93 6.27 -20.84
C SER A 145 -9.07 5.09 -21.80
N GLN A 146 -8.53 5.20 -23.00
CA GLN A 146 -8.51 4.10 -23.96
C GLN A 146 -7.69 2.91 -23.45
N LYS A 147 -6.46 3.15 -22.94
CA LYS A 147 -5.59 2.13 -22.39
C LYS A 147 -6.16 1.50 -21.12
N PHE A 148 -6.75 2.30 -20.24
CA PHE A 148 -7.44 1.83 -19.05
C PHE A 148 -8.53 0.80 -19.40
N ASN A 149 -9.38 1.12 -20.38
CA ASN A 149 -10.44 0.21 -20.81
C ASN A 149 -9.87 -1.06 -21.47
N GLU A 150 -8.88 -0.94 -22.36
CA GLU A 150 -8.20 -2.08 -22.99
C GLU A 150 -7.62 -3.05 -21.97
N LEU A 151 -6.90 -2.54 -20.96
CA LEU A 151 -6.23 -3.35 -19.96
C LEU A 151 -7.21 -3.95 -18.94
N LYS A 152 -8.30 -3.26 -18.65
CA LYS A 152 -9.36 -3.75 -17.76
C LYS A 152 -9.96 -5.07 -18.25
N TYR A 153 -10.15 -5.25 -19.57
CA TYR A 153 -10.62 -6.53 -20.12
C TYR A 153 -9.65 -7.69 -19.90
N LYS A 154 -8.36 -7.40 -19.65
CA LYS A 154 -7.31 -8.39 -19.34
C LYS A 154 -7.13 -8.60 -17.81
N ASN A 155 -8.04 -8.09 -16.98
CA ASN A 155 -7.90 -8.05 -15.52
C ASN A 155 -6.61 -7.35 -15.08
N ILE A 156 -6.23 -6.28 -15.77
CA ILE A 156 -5.10 -5.42 -15.43
C ILE A 156 -5.65 -4.04 -15.10
N GLU A 157 -5.29 -3.55 -13.92
CA GLU A 157 -5.66 -2.22 -13.46
C GLU A 157 -4.53 -1.25 -13.79
N LEU A 158 -4.86 -0.17 -14.50
CA LEU A 158 -3.94 0.91 -14.81
C LEU A 158 -4.28 2.11 -13.93
N GLY A 159 -3.34 2.53 -13.11
CA GLY A 159 -3.41 3.78 -12.36
C GLY A 159 -2.45 4.83 -12.94
N PRO A 160 -2.46 6.06 -12.39
CA PRO A 160 -1.56 7.13 -12.85
C PRO A 160 -0.09 6.78 -12.66
N ASN A 161 0.25 5.99 -11.64
CA ASN A 161 1.62 5.63 -11.28
C ASN A 161 1.85 4.13 -11.10
N TYR A 162 0.92 3.28 -11.55
CA TYR A 162 1.06 1.84 -11.40
C TYR A 162 0.28 1.05 -12.45
N LEU A 163 0.74 -0.16 -12.68
CA LEU A 163 0.09 -1.21 -13.44
C LEU A 163 -0.01 -2.44 -12.55
N THR A 164 -1.21 -2.96 -12.30
CA THR A 164 -1.43 -4.08 -11.38
C THR A 164 -2.22 -5.20 -12.05
N LYS A 165 -1.69 -6.42 -11.99
CA LYS A 165 -2.40 -7.65 -12.35
C LYS A 165 -2.93 -8.31 -11.07
N LYS A 166 -4.23 -8.59 -11.05
CA LYS A 166 -4.91 -9.27 -9.95
C LYS A 166 -5.13 -10.74 -10.29
N ILE A 167 -4.74 -11.63 -9.39
CA ILE A 167 -4.90 -13.09 -9.51
C ILE A 167 -5.70 -13.59 -8.30
N ASP A 168 -6.90 -14.14 -8.54
CA ASP A 168 -7.70 -14.74 -7.47
C ASP A 168 -7.22 -16.18 -7.20
N THR A 169 -6.50 -16.36 -6.12
CA THR A 169 -5.89 -17.63 -5.71
C THR A 169 -6.89 -18.77 -5.44
N ARG A 170 -8.19 -18.46 -5.34
CA ARG A 170 -9.24 -19.47 -5.19
C ARG A 170 -9.80 -19.94 -6.53
N LYS A 171 -9.85 -19.04 -7.50
CA LYS A 171 -10.48 -19.31 -8.81
C LYS A 171 -9.46 -19.76 -9.84
N GLU A 172 -8.26 -19.23 -9.78
CA GLU A 172 -7.21 -19.44 -10.76
C GLU A 172 -6.18 -20.46 -10.25
N LYS A 173 -6.25 -21.70 -10.76
CA LYS A 173 -5.17 -22.69 -10.56
C LYS A 173 -4.05 -22.39 -11.55
N ILE A 174 -3.14 -21.50 -11.17
CA ILE A 174 -2.00 -21.12 -12.01
C ILE A 174 -0.77 -21.96 -11.63
N SER A 175 -0.01 -22.42 -12.63
CA SER A 175 1.31 -23.02 -12.41
C SER A 175 2.39 -21.95 -12.31
N ILE A 176 3.60 -22.30 -11.82
CA ILE A 176 4.71 -21.34 -11.72
C ILE A 176 5.13 -20.83 -13.11
N GLN A 177 5.13 -21.71 -14.14
CA GLN A 177 5.47 -21.32 -15.51
C GLN A 177 4.44 -20.34 -16.10
N ASN A 178 3.13 -20.57 -15.82
CA ASN A 178 2.09 -19.68 -16.27
C ASN A 178 2.15 -18.34 -15.52
N LEU A 179 2.52 -18.36 -14.24
CA LEU A 179 2.73 -17.14 -13.47
C LEU A 179 3.89 -16.33 -14.04
N GLU A 180 5.01 -16.97 -14.32
CA GLU A 180 6.17 -16.32 -14.97
C GLU A 180 5.79 -15.67 -16.31
N LYS A 181 5.02 -16.38 -17.15
CA LYS A 181 4.49 -15.84 -18.41
C LYS A 181 3.62 -14.60 -18.18
N VAL A 182 2.71 -14.64 -17.19
CA VAL A 182 1.87 -13.49 -16.84
C VAL A 182 2.72 -12.29 -16.41
N LEU A 183 3.81 -12.51 -15.68
CA LEU A 183 4.70 -11.43 -15.26
C LEU A 183 5.52 -10.86 -16.42
N LEU A 184 5.97 -11.72 -17.34
CA LEU A 184 6.62 -11.29 -18.58
C LEU A 184 5.66 -10.47 -19.46
N ASP A 185 4.41 -10.89 -19.58
CA ASP A 185 3.37 -10.15 -20.32
C ASP A 185 3.13 -8.77 -19.70
N LEU A 186 3.15 -8.67 -18.38
CA LEU A 186 3.04 -7.39 -17.66
C LEU A 186 4.19 -6.43 -17.99
N THR A 187 5.43 -6.92 -17.98
CA THR A 187 6.60 -6.12 -18.34
C THR A 187 6.58 -5.72 -19.82
N HIS A 188 6.10 -6.62 -20.69
CA HIS A 188 5.92 -6.32 -22.11
C HIS A 188 4.91 -5.21 -22.34
N ILE A 189 3.79 -5.18 -21.61
CA ILE A 189 2.79 -4.11 -21.67
C ILE A 189 3.43 -2.75 -21.32
N VAL A 190 4.25 -2.68 -20.28
CA VAL A 190 4.95 -1.44 -19.89
C VAL A 190 5.85 -0.94 -21.04
N LYS A 191 6.66 -1.85 -21.62
CA LYS A 191 7.57 -1.50 -22.72
C LYS A 191 6.82 -1.08 -23.97
N THR A 192 5.80 -1.85 -24.39
CA THR A 192 5.04 -1.59 -25.62
C THR A 192 4.26 -0.27 -25.55
N ASN A 193 3.74 0.09 -24.38
CA ASN A 193 3.01 1.34 -24.18
C ASN A 193 3.95 2.51 -23.80
N LYS A 194 5.26 2.28 -23.74
CA LYS A 194 6.27 3.28 -23.37
C LYS A 194 5.97 3.95 -22.01
N PHE A 195 5.43 3.19 -21.07
CA PHE A 195 5.30 3.68 -19.70
C PHE A 195 6.69 3.75 -19.08
N GLU A 196 7.00 4.82 -18.37
CA GLU A 196 8.30 5.00 -17.72
C GLU A 196 8.33 4.20 -16.41
N PRO A 197 9.17 3.14 -16.28
CA PRO A 197 9.28 2.40 -15.03
C PRO A 197 9.81 3.31 -13.93
N LEU A 198 9.15 3.32 -12.78
CA LEU A 198 9.60 4.02 -11.59
C LEU A 198 10.40 3.06 -10.70
N LEU A 199 11.68 3.37 -10.48
CA LEU A 199 12.51 2.62 -9.57
C LEU A 199 12.07 2.87 -8.12
N LEU A 200 11.98 1.83 -7.33
CA LEU A 200 11.57 1.93 -5.93
C LEU A 200 12.47 2.85 -5.09
N LYS A 201 13.71 3.11 -5.52
CA LYS A 201 14.59 4.10 -4.91
C LYS A 201 14.13 5.54 -5.17
N GLU A 202 13.58 5.81 -6.33
CA GLU A 202 13.08 7.14 -6.73
C GLU A 202 11.75 7.48 -6.02
N TRP A 203 10.96 6.46 -5.67
CA TRP A 203 9.77 6.63 -4.84
C TRP A 203 10.05 7.11 -3.41
N LYS A 204 11.32 7.11 -2.98
CA LYS A 204 11.72 7.66 -1.68
C LYS A 204 11.82 9.18 -1.66
N GLU A 205 11.86 9.82 -2.81
CA GLU A 205 12.14 11.25 -2.97
C GLU A 205 10.90 12.07 -3.40
N LEU A 206 9.78 11.41 -3.73
CA LEU A 206 8.48 12.05 -4.01
C LEU A 206 7.59 12.05 -2.76
#